data_8966cc6f1869f0f46f60fd475f51afb4
#
_entry.id   8966cc6f1869f0f46f60fd475f51afb4
#
_cell.length_a   1.000
_cell.length_b   1.000
_cell.length_c   1.000
_cell.angle_alpha   90.00
_cell.angle_beta   90.00
_cell.angle_gamma   90.00
#
_symmetry.space_group_name_H-M   'P 1'
#
loop_
_entity.id
_entity.type
_entity.pdbx_description
1 polymer ?
#
loop_
_entity_poly.entity_id
_entity_poly.type
_entity_poly.pdbx_seq_one_letter_code
_entity_poly.pdbx_strand_id
1 'polypeptide(L)'
;DAIRQAIWNETNNRYKFAVDMYQRTKAQTTVNVEEEDKAPYFSEVPVEKYYEAPLPVEKTKIDLDEWAKRLKEISAVFKNQPGIMQGDAMMIYTVERRYFVNSEGTEVVQNLPYARIMVFGETKADDGMELPLNLSYFAYDPKDLPSNDKIIADAKEMVKTLKALRVAPMVDPYTGPALLSGPASGVFFHEIFGHRVEGQRMKSESDGQTFKKMVGEYVLPADMHVYDDPTIREYAGEDLNGFYKYDDQGVKAERVDVVVNGKLNEFLMTRTPIDGQPRSNGHARAIGYIPPHYVEKSQSERSNFFRFLF
;
A
#
# COMPACT_ATOMS: atom_id res chain seq x y z
N ASP A 1 -5.85 -34.23 0.21
CA ASP A 1 -5.88 -34.34 1.68
C ASP A 1 -4.78 -33.54 2.36
N ALA A 2 -3.55 -33.52 1.86
CA ALA A 2 -2.45 -32.77 2.48
C ALA A 2 -2.71 -31.25 2.57
N ILE A 3 -3.24 -30.64 1.51
CA ILE A 3 -3.57 -29.21 1.48
C ILE A 3 -4.69 -28.89 2.50
N ARG A 4 -5.75 -29.73 2.52
CA ARG A 4 -6.84 -29.59 3.49
C ARG A 4 -6.32 -29.67 4.93
N GLN A 5 -5.44 -30.63 5.20
CA GLN A 5 -4.84 -30.82 6.53
C GLN A 5 -3.96 -29.65 6.92
N ALA A 6 -3.18 -29.11 5.99
CA ALA A 6 -2.33 -27.94 6.23
C ALA A 6 -3.17 -26.70 6.55
N ILE A 7 -4.23 -26.45 5.78
CA ILE A 7 -5.16 -25.33 6.03
C ILE A 7 -5.82 -25.49 7.39
N TRP A 8 -6.29 -26.69 7.71
CA TRP A 8 -6.93 -26.95 9.01
C TRP A 8 -5.97 -26.74 10.19
N ASN A 9 -4.75 -27.25 10.09
CA ASN A 9 -3.73 -27.08 11.12
C ASN A 9 -3.39 -25.60 11.35
N GLU A 10 -3.18 -24.83 10.26
CA GLU A 10 -2.89 -23.42 10.37
C GLU A 10 -4.06 -22.63 10.98
N THR A 11 -5.29 -22.90 10.52
CA THR A 11 -6.50 -22.27 11.07
C THR A 11 -6.62 -22.56 12.58
N ASN A 12 -6.40 -23.81 13.00
CA ASN A 12 -6.45 -24.19 14.41
C ASN A 12 -5.34 -23.50 15.24
N ASN A 13 -4.14 -23.38 14.69
CA ASN A 13 -3.04 -22.68 15.36
C ASN A 13 -3.36 -21.18 15.53
N ARG A 14 -3.91 -20.54 14.49
CA ARG A 14 -4.33 -19.14 14.56
C ARG A 14 -5.47 -18.92 15.55
N TYR A 15 -6.43 -19.84 15.59
CA TYR A 15 -7.50 -19.79 16.59
C TYR A 15 -6.94 -19.85 18.01
N LYS A 16 -6.06 -20.81 18.30
CA LYS A 16 -5.43 -20.92 19.62
C LYS A 16 -4.65 -19.69 20.01
N PHE A 17 -3.87 -19.13 19.06
CA PHE A 17 -3.13 -17.89 19.26
C PHE A 17 -4.09 -16.72 19.56
N ALA A 18 -5.16 -16.57 18.80
CA ALA A 18 -6.15 -15.52 19.01
C ALA A 18 -6.82 -15.62 20.39
N VAL A 19 -7.15 -16.83 20.84
CA VAL A 19 -7.70 -17.07 22.19
C VAL A 19 -6.71 -16.67 23.28
N ASP A 20 -5.45 -17.05 23.13
CA ASP A 20 -4.39 -16.68 24.10
C ASP A 20 -4.18 -15.15 24.14
N MET A 21 -4.11 -14.50 22.99
CA MET A 21 -4.00 -13.04 22.90
C MET A 21 -5.21 -12.33 23.52
N TYR A 22 -6.41 -12.81 23.24
CA TYR A 22 -7.64 -12.26 23.84
C TYR A 22 -7.60 -12.34 25.37
N GLN A 23 -7.17 -13.47 25.93
CA GLN A 23 -7.06 -13.65 27.38
C GLN A 23 -6.03 -12.70 27.98
N ARG A 24 -4.87 -12.52 27.33
CA ARG A 24 -3.82 -11.57 27.75
C ARG A 24 -4.30 -10.13 27.72
N THR A 25 -4.92 -9.71 26.62
CA THR A 25 -5.50 -8.37 26.49
C THR A 25 -6.54 -8.11 27.57
N LYS A 26 -7.46 -9.05 27.79
CA LYS A 26 -8.48 -8.95 28.83
C LYS A 26 -7.88 -8.81 30.23
N ALA A 27 -6.79 -9.52 30.53
CA ALA A 27 -6.10 -9.42 31.79
C ALA A 27 -5.40 -8.04 31.95
N GLN A 28 -4.82 -7.50 30.90
CA GLN A 28 -4.19 -6.16 30.90
C GLN A 28 -5.24 -5.05 31.09
N THR A 29 -6.35 -5.12 30.37
CA THR A 29 -7.45 -4.14 30.46
C THR A 29 -8.05 -4.07 31.89
N THR A 30 -8.00 -5.16 32.64
CA THR A 30 -8.47 -5.17 34.04
C THR A 30 -7.57 -4.36 34.98
N VAL A 31 -6.33 -4.11 34.58
CA VAL A 31 -5.33 -3.34 35.36
C VAL A 31 -5.31 -1.87 34.98
N ASN A 32 -5.66 -1.52 33.74
CA ASN A 32 -5.75 -0.14 33.26
C ASN A 32 -7.13 0.45 33.57
N VAL A 33 -7.21 1.37 34.52
CA VAL A 33 -8.45 1.89 35.11
C VAL A 33 -9.25 2.82 34.20
N GLU A 34 -8.68 3.33 33.09
CA GLU A 34 -9.38 4.23 32.16
C GLU A 34 -8.93 3.97 30.70
N GLU A 35 -9.63 3.11 29.98
CA GLU A 35 -9.58 3.16 28.50
C GLU A 35 -10.42 4.36 28.04
N GLU A 36 -9.79 5.31 27.35
CA GLU A 36 -10.49 6.44 26.72
C GLU A 36 -11.42 5.98 25.58
N ASP A 37 -11.09 4.89 24.90
CA ASP A 37 -11.87 4.34 23.79
C ASP A 37 -12.64 3.10 24.24
N LYS A 38 -13.97 3.24 24.34
CA LYS A 38 -14.91 2.18 24.76
C LYS A 38 -15.46 1.36 23.58
N ALA A 39 -15.04 1.64 22.35
CA ALA A 39 -15.49 0.87 21.20
C ALA A 39 -15.06 -0.61 21.31
N PRO A 40 -15.88 -1.55 20.82
CA PRO A 40 -15.53 -2.97 20.84
C PRO A 40 -14.27 -3.25 20.00
N TYR A 41 -13.65 -4.40 20.20
CA TYR A 41 -12.43 -4.76 19.46
C TYR A 41 -12.69 -5.20 18.02
N PHE A 42 -13.93 -5.48 17.66
CA PHE A 42 -14.29 -5.97 16.33
C PHE A 42 -15.69 -5.52 15.93
N SER A 43 -15.83 -5.01 14.71
CA SER A 43 -17.12 -4.54 14.19
C SER A 43 -17.86 -5.63 13.43
N GLU A 44 -19.20 -5.62 13.54
CA GLU A 44 -20.06 -6.38 12.65
C GLU A 44 -20.08 -5.73 11.26
N VAL A 45 -20.11 -6.57 10.23
CA VAL A 45 -20.20 -6.14 8.83
C VAL A 45 -21.16 -7.04 8.06
N PRO A 46 -21.75 -6.58 6.96
CA PRO A 46 -22.58 -7.42 6.10
C PRO A 46 -21.85 -8.68 5.64
N VAL A 47 -22.59 -9.77 5.53
CA VAL A 47 -22.08 -11.02 4.94
C VAL A 47 -21.96 -10.83 3.43
N GLU A 48 -20.76 -10.98 2.90
CA GLU A 48 -20.46 -10.83 1.48
C GLU A 48 -20.29 -12.18 0.78
N LYS A 49 -20.86 -12.29 -0.42
CA LYS A 49 -20.72 -13.45 -1.29
C LYS A 49 -20.26 -12.97 -2.66
N TYR A 50 -18.99 -13.17 -2.96
CA TYR A 50 -18.40 -12.72 -4.19
C TYR A 50 -17.49 -13.78 -4.80
N TYR A 51 -17.62 -14.02 -6.10
CA TYR A 51 -16.83 -15.02 -6.81
C TYR A 51 -16.41 -14.54 -8.17
N GLU A 52 -15.11 -14.55 -8.41
CA GLU A 52 -14.52 -14.43 -9.74
C GLU A 52 -14.07 -15.80 -10.26
N ALA A 53 -14.34 -16.08 -11.53
CA ALA A 53 -13.76 -17.25 -12.17
C ALA A 53 -12.23 -17.16 -12.22
N PRO A 54 -11.50 -18.29 -12.24
CA PRO A 54 -10.06 -18.26 -12.47
C PRO A 54 -9.72 -17.50 -13.75
N LEU A 55 -8.62 -16.75 -13.72
CA LEU A 55 -8.10 -16.15 -14.95
C LEU A 55 -7.72 -17.26 -15.97
N PRO A 56 -7.92 -17.02 -17.27
CA PRO A 56 -7.43 -17.91 -18.31
C PRO A 56 -5.93 -18.19 -18.15
N VAL A 57 -5.50 -19.41 -18.44
CA VAL A 57 -4.11 -19.85 -18.24
C VAL A 57 -3.11 -18.97 -18.99
N GLU A 58 -3.46 -18.51 -20.17
CA GLU A 58 -2.66 -17.58 -20.99
C GLU A 58 -2.44 -16.22 -20.32
N LYS A 59 -3.33 -15.81 -19.41
CA LYS A 59 -3.18 -14.60 -18.57
C LYS A 59 -2.44 -14.84 -17.26
N THR A 60 -1.98 -16.06 -17.02
CA THR A 60 -1.21 -16.41 -15.82
C THR A 60 0.25 -16.70 -16.12
N LYS A 61 0.65 -16.58 -17.39
CA LYS A 61 2.00 -16.88 -17.86
C LYS A 61 2.56 -15.71 -18.65
N ILE A 62 3.88 -15.60 -18.60
CA ILE A 62 4.66 -14.65 -19.42
C ILE A 62 5.76 -15.44 -20.14
N ASP A 63 6.20 -14.93 -21.28
CA ASP A 63 7.40 -15.44 -21.96
C ASP A 63 8.65 -14.88 -21.24
N LEU A 64 9.32 -15.74 -20.49
CA LEU A 64 10.49 -15.35 -19.69
C LEU A 64 11.66 -14.91 -20.56
N ASP A 65 11.85 -15.48 -21.74
CA ASP A 65 12.96 -15.14 -22.65
C ASP A 65 12.72 -13.78 -23.30
N GLU A 66 11.49 -13.48 -23.69
CA GLU A 66 11.10 -12.17 -24.18
C GLU A 66 11.32 -11.10 -23.11
N TRP A 67 10.84 -11.35 -21.89
CA TRP A 67 11.01 -10.39 -20.77
C TRP A 67 12.47 -10.23 -20.36
N ALA A 68 13.25 -11.29 -20.34
CA ALA A 68 14.68 -11.21 -20.07
C ALA A 68 15.40 -10.36 -21.13
N LYS A 69 15.02 -10.46 -22.41
CA LYS A 69 15.55 -9.62 -23.48
C LYS A 69 15.17 -8.15 -23.26
N ARG A 70 13.89 -7.84 -23.00
CA ARG A 70 13.41 -6.49 -22.72
C ARG A 70 14.17 -5.83 -21.57
N LEU A 71 14.31 -6.53 -20.43
CA LEU A 71 15.04 -6.02 -19.26
C LEU A 71 16.53 -5.79 -19.52
N LYS A 72 17.17 -6.65 -20.32
CA LYS A 72 18.56 -6.46 -20.77
C LYS A 72 18.71 -5.19 -21.62
N GLU A 73 17.77 -4.90 -22.50
CA GLU A 73 17.77 -3.71 -23.34
C GLU A 73 17.61 -2.44 -22.45
N ILE A 74 16.72 -2.49 -21.46
CA ILE A 74 16.52 -1.38 -20.52
C ILE A 74 17.77 -1.15 -19.66
N SER A 75 18.30 -2.19 -19.02
CA SER A 75 19.47 -2.09 -18.15
C SER A 75 20.77 -1.74 -18.90
N ALA A 76 20.83 -2.00 -20.20
CA ALA A 76 21.98 -1.62 -21.03
C ALA A 76 22.22 -0.10 -21.08
N VAL A 77 21.21 0.71 -20.76
CA VAL A 77 21.33 2.18 -20.65
C VAL A 77 22.41 2.60 -19.63
N PHE A 78 22.59 1.82 -18.58
CA PHE A 78 23.56 2.12 -17.53
C PHE A 78 24.99 1.66 -17.87
N LYS A 79 25.13 0.82 -18.89
CA LYS A 79 26.43 0.27 -19.29
C LYS A 79 27.34 1.39 -19.80
N ASN A 80 28.60 1.37 -19.33
CA ASN A 80 29.64 2.33 -19.72
C ASN A 80 29.26 3.81 -19.46
N GLN A 81 28.44 4.07 -18.44
CA GLN A 81 28.10 5.42 -18.00
C GLN A 81 29.08 5.87 -16.91
N PRO A 82 30.01 6.78 -17.18
CA PRO A 82 30.93 7.28 -16.17
C PRO A 82 30.18 7.87 -14.98
N GLY A 83 30.57 7.48 -13.78
CA GLY A 83 29.95 7.95 -12.53
C GLY A 83 28.67 7.24 -12.11
N ILE A 84 28.11 6.36 -12.92
CA ILE A 84 27.01 5.48 -12.47
C ILE A 84 27.62 4.22 -11.84
N MET A 85 27.23 3.93 -10.60
CA MET A 85 27.76 2.81 -9.83
C MET A 85 26.93 1.54 -10.01
N GLN A 86 25.62 1.69 -10.06
CA GLN A 86 24.68 0.60 -10.23
C GLN A 86 23.55 1.00 -11.15
N GLY A 87 23.03 0.04 -11.92
CA GLY A 87 21.84 0.20 -12.75
C GLY A 87 21.23 -1.13 -13.05
N ASP A 88 19.98 -1.31 -12.62
CA ASP A 88 19.23 -2.55 -12.72
C ASP A 88 17.84 -2.31 -13.33
N ALA A 89 17.33 -3.32 -13.99
CA ALA A 89 15.94 -3.38 -14.41
C ALA A 89 15.35 -4.72 -14.00
N MET A 90 14.20 -4.70 -13.34
CA MET A 90 13.51 -5.90 -12.91
C MET A 90 12.04 -5.84 -13.25
N MET A 91 11.44 -7.00 -13.41
CA MET A 91 10.00 -7.17 -13.55
C MET A 91 9.49 -8.13 -12.48
N ILE A 92 8.37 -7.77 -11.89
CA ILE A 92 7.58 -8.65 -11.03
C ILE A 92 6.24 -8.88 -11.74
N TYR A 93 5.90 -10.14 -11.94
CA TYR A 93 4.57 -10.53 -12.39
C TYR A 93 4.01 -11.60 -11.47
N THR A 94 2.85 -11.33 -10.90
CA THR A 94 2.13 -12.27 -10.03
C THR A 94 0.65 -12.30 -10.39
N VAL A 95 0.06 -13.47 -10.25
CA VAL A 95 -1.39 -13.64 -10.28
C VAL A 95 -1.79 -14.36 -9.01
N GLU A 96 -2.25 -13.60 -8.05
CA GLU A 96 -2.80 -14.14 -6.83
C GLU A 96 -4.29 -14.42 -7.03
N ARG A 97 -4.73 -15.62 -6.63
CA ARG A 97 -6.13 -15.93 -6.48
C ARG A 97 -6.43 -16.09 -5.01
N ARG A 98 -7.10 -15.09 -4.46
CA ARG A 98 -7.40 -15.01 -3.03
C ARG A 98 -8.76 -15.62 -2.72
N TYR A 99 -8.78 -16.48 -1.72
CA TYR A 99 -9.99 -17.05 -1.14
C TYR A 99 -10.10 -16.56 0.30
N PHE A 100 -11.17 -15.86 0.60
CA PHE A 100 -11.47 -15.41 1.94
C PHE A 100 -12.76 -16.05 2.41
N VAL A 101 -12.75 -16.62 3.61
CA VAL A 101 -13.93 -17.15 4.30
C VAL A 101 -13.83 -16.87 5.78
N ASN A 102 -14.95 -16.59 6.41
CA ASN A 102 -15.00 -16.40 7.86
C ASN A 102 -16.21 -17.12 8.49
N SER A 103 -16.24 -17.16 9.83
CA SER A 103 -17.31 -17.79 10.60
C SER A 103 -18.66 -17.05 10.54
N GLU A 104 -18.66 -15.80 10.09
CA GLU A 104 -19.87 -15.00 9.88
C GLU A 104 -20.58 -15.36 8.56
N GLY A 105 -19.92 -16.13 7.70
CA GLY A 105 -20.48 -16.63 6.45
C GLY A 105 -20.02 -15.85 5.21
N THR A 106 -19.14 -14.88 5.31
CA THR A 106 -18.55 -14.19 4.15
C THR A 106 -17.68 -15.15 3.35
N GLU A 107 -17.85 -15.14 2.04
CA GLU A 107 -17.06 -15.91 1.07
C GLU A 107 -16.68 -15.00 -0.11
N VAL A 108 -15.42 -14.65 -0.23
CA VAL A 108 -14.91 -13.79 -1.29
C VAL A 108 -13.81 -14.51 -2.04
N VAL A 109 -13.96 -14.64 -3.36
CA VAL A 109 -12.92 -15.18 -4.24
C VAL A 109 -12.63 -14.14 -5.32
N GLN A 110 -11.40 -13.64 -5.33
CA GLN A 110 -10.97 -12.60 -6.27
C GLN A 110 -9.59 -12.90 -6.87
N ASN A 111 -9.39 -12.42 -8.10
CA ASN A 111 -8.10 -12.48 -8.77
C ASN A 111 -7.39 -11.14 -8.62
N LEU A 112 -6.12 -11.18 -8.26
CA LEU A 112 -5.27 -10.01 -8.03
C LEU A 112 -4.03 -10.11 -8.92
N PRO A 113 -4.16 -9.82 -10.23
CA PRO A 113 -3.01 -9.74 -11.12
C PRO A 113 -2.20 -8.49 -10.81
N TYR A 114 -0.88 -8.60 -10.97
CA TYR A 114 0.05 -7.53 -10.65
C TYR A 114 1.27 -7.66 -11.55
N ALA A 115 1.52 -6.66 -12.37
CA ALA A 115 2.72 -6.55 -13.19
C ALA A 115 3.42 -5.22 -12.89
N ARG A 116 4.73 -5.26 -12.61
CA ARG A 116 5.51 -4.06 -12.34
C ARG A 116 6.90 -4.18 -12.93
N ILE A 117 7.31 -3.14 -13.66
CA ILE A 117 8.70 -2.93 -14.02
C ILE A 117 9.29 -1.89 -13.07
N MET A 118 10.47 -2.17 -12.57
CA MET A 118 11.26 -1.23 -11.77
C MET A 118 12.61 -1.07 -12.43
N VAL A 119 13.07 0.18 -12.54
CA VAL A 119 14.42 0.52 -12.99
C VAL A 119 15.09 1.31 -11.87
N PHE A 120 16.23 0.82 -11.44
CA PHE A 120 17.03 1.43 -10.39
C PHE A 120 18.33 1.96 -10.97
N GLY A 121 18.76 3.10 -10.51
CA GLY A 121 20.06 3.67 -10.84
C GLY A 121 20.65 4.37 -9.62
N GLU A 122 21.98 4.25 -9.46
CA GLU A 122 22.68 4.83 -8.32
C GLU A 122 24.02 5.46 -8.74
N THR A 123 24.34 6.56 -8.12
CA THR A 123 25.65 7.20 -8.16
C THR A 123 26.08 7.63 -6.76
N LYS A 124 27.29 8.13 -6.64
CA LYS A 124 27.84 8.64 -5.38
C LYS A 124 28.52 9.98 -5.62
N ALA A 125 28.18 10.97 -4.82
CA ALA A 125 28.83 12.27 -4.83
C ALA A 125 30.28 12.18 -4.30
N ASP A 126 31.08 13.20 -4.58
CA ASP A 126 32.49 13.19 -4.16
C ASP A 126 32.69 13.26 -2.63
N ASP A 127 31.68 13.78 -1.91
CA ASP A 127 31.61 13.77 -0.44
C ASP A 127 31.17 12.43 0.16
N GLY A 128 30.83 11.46 -0.69
CA GLY A 128 30.41 10.13 -0.28
C GLY A 128 28.91 9.91 -0.17
N MET A 129 28.06 10.89 -0.43
CA MET A 129 26.60 10.75 -0.41
C MET A 129 26.14 9.80 -1.52
N GLU A 130 25.36 8.79 -1.16
CA GLU A 130 24.71 7.89 -2.09
C GLU A 130 23.45 8.54 -2.66
N LEU A 131 23.27 8.43 -3.97
CA LEU A 131 22.25 9.13 -4.74
C LEU A 131 21.47 8.11 -5.59
N PRO A 132 20.48 7.40 -5.00
CA PRO A 132 19.64 6.46 -5.73
C PRO A 132 18.48 7.18 -6.43
N LEU A 133 18.07 6.67 -7.61
CA LEU A 133 16.84 7.02 -8.29
C LEU A 133 16.10 5.75 -8.75
N ASN A 134 14.78 5.84 -8.81
CA ASN A 134 13.92 4.75 -9.24
C ASN A 134 12.89 5.22 -10.26
N LEU A 135 12.59 4.35 -11.24
CA LEU A 135 11.40 4.43 -12.07
C LEU A 135 10.52 3.20 -11.75
N SER A 136 9.23 3.37 -11.79
CA SER A 136 8.29 2.29 -11.51
C SER A 136 7.07 2.41 -12.41
N TYR A 137 6.74 1.32 -13.09
CA TYR A 137 5.60 1.21 -13.99
C TYR A 137 4.74 0.04 -13.54
N PHE A 138 3.45 0.26 -13.46
CA PHE A 138 2.48 -0.73 -12.98
C PHE A 138 1.38 -0.96 -14.01
N ALA A 139 0.92 -2.19 -14.15
CA ALA A 139 -0.30 -2.57 -14.86
C ALA A 139 -0.87 -3.87 -14.27
N TYR A 140 -2.15 -4.13 -14.49
CA TYR A 140 -2.76 -5.41 -14.16
C TYR A 140 -2.44 -6.50 -15.19
N ASP A 141 -2.29 -6.15 -16.46
CA ASP A 141 -1.84 -7.07 -17.51
C ASP A 141 -0.42 -6.64 -17.96
N PRO A 142 0.56 -7.54 -18.05
CA PRO A 142 1.90 -7.20 -18.52
C PRO A 142 1.94 -6.53 -19.91
N LYS A 143 0.90 -6.72 -20.72
CA LYS A 143 0.79 -6.09 -22.05
C LYS A 143 0.50 -4.60 -22.01
N ASP A 144 -0.07 -4.13 -20.89
CA ASP A 144 -0.42 -2.73 -20.68
C ASP A 144 0.74 -1.92 -20.08
N LEU A 145 1.86 -2.60 -19.74
CA LEU A 145 3.08 -1.93 -19.33
C LEU A 145 3.67 -1.11 -20.50
N PRO A 146 4.34 0.03 -20.22
CA PRO A 146 4.92 0.87 -21.25
C PRO A 146 5.89 0.12 -22.16
N SER A 147 6.03 0.61 -23.39
CA SER A 147 6.99 0.07 -24.35
C SER A 147 8.45 0.21 -23.88
N ASN A 148 9.34 -0.65 -24.38
CA ASN A 148 10.77 -0.54 -24.08
C ASN A 148 11.32 0.84 -24.46
N ASP A 149 10.91 1.41 -25.58
CA ASP A 149 11.37 2.72 -26.03
C ASP A 149 11.06 3.81 -25.03
N LYS A 150 9.86 3.79 -24.43
CA LYS A 150 9.46 4.73 -23.37
C LYS A 150 10.31 4.55 -22.13
N ILE A 151 10.47 3.31 -21.66
CA ILE A 151 11.24 3.01 -20.43
C ILE A 151 12.73 3.35 -20.63
N ILE A 152 13.29 3.05 -21.80
CA ILE A 152 14.66 3.38 -22.16
C ILE A 152 14.88 4.90 -22.22
N ALA A 153 13.91 5.65 -22.75
CA ALA A 153 13.96 7.10 -22.76
C ALA A 153 14.00 7.68 -21.35
N ASP A 154 13.12 7.19 -20.47
CA ASP A 154 13.07 7.60 -19.06
C ASP A 154 14.35 7.20 -18.30
N ALA A 155 14.89 6.00 -18.55
CA ALA A 155 16.14 5.55 -17.96
C ALA A 155 17.33 6.41 -18.40
N LYS A 156 17.36 6.86 -19.66
CA LYS A 156 18.38 7.81 -20.13
C LYS A 156 18.28 9.16 -19.43
N GLU A 157 17.07 9.64 -19.18
CA GLU A 157 16.86 10.87 -18.42
C GLU A 157 17.27 10.70 -16.96
N MET A 158 16.96 9.54 -16.35
CA MET A 158 17.45 9.18 -15.01
C MET A 158 18.98 9.24 -14.94
N VAL A 159 19.69 8.68 -15.93
CA VAL A 159 21.17 8.73 -15.98
C VAL A 159 21.69 10.17 -16.04
N LYS A 160 21.04 11.07 -16.80
CA LYS A 160 21.40 12.49 -16.82
C LYS A 160 21.19 13.15 -15.45
N THR A 161 20.05 12.86 -14.82
CA THR A 161 19.72 13.36 -13.49
C THR A 161 20.72 12.88 -12.45
N LEU A 162 21.09 11.60 -12.45
CA LEU A 162 22.11 11.04 -11.54
C LEU A 162 23.47 11.74 -11.73
N LYS A 163 23.89 11.96 -12.97
CA LYS A 163 25.14 12.68 -13.26
C LYS A 163 25.10 14.13 -12.78
N ALA A 164 23.96 14.80 -12.92
CA ALA A 164 23.77 16.17 -12.44
C ALA A 164 23.77 16.22 -10.90
N LEU A 165 23.08 15.28 -10.23
CA LEU A 165 23.06 15.18 -8.78
C LEU A 165 24.45 14.94 -8.18
N ARG A 166 25.27 14.12 -8.85
CA ARG A 166 26.62 13.82 -8.40
C ARG A 166 27.51 15.07 -8.18
N VAL A 167 27.33 16.08 -8.99
CA VAL A 167 28.11 17.32 -8.97
C VAL A 167 27.33 18.54 -8.47
N ALA A 168 26.09 18.31 -8.04
CA ALA A 168 25.23 19.34 -7.47
C ALA A 168 25.84 19.86 -6.15
N PRO A 169 25.82 21.17 -5.91
CA PRO A 169 26.26 21.70 -4.62
C PRO A 169 25.32 21.24 -3.49
N MET A 170 25.89 21.06 -2.29
CA MET A 170 25.10 20.90 -1.09
C MET A 170 24.26 22.14 -0.88
N VAL A 171 22.96 21.94 -0.64
CA VAL A 171 22.06 23.06 -0.33
C VAL A 171 22.08 23.38 1.16
N ASP A 172 22.06 24.69 1.48
CA ASP A 172 21.87 25.13 2.85
C ASP A 172 20.44 24.79 3.36
N PRO A 173 20.27 24.66 4.68
CA PRO A 173 18.95 24.51 5.25
C PRO A 173 17.99 25.59 4.78
N TYR A 174 16.82 25.18 4.27
CA TYR A 174 15.85 26.09 3.68
C TYR A 174 14.49 25.96 4.40
N THR A 175 13.91 27.10 4.73
CA THR A 175 12.53 27.21 5.21
C THR A 175 11.77 28.19 4.32
N GLY A 176 10.72 27.69 3.67
CA GLY A 176 9.93 28.52 2.76
C GLY A 176 8.99 27.71 1.90
N PRO A 177 8.30 28.32 0.92
CA PRO A 177 7.43 27.62 -0.02
C PRO A 177 8.20 26.60 -0.86
N ALA A 178 7.58 25.46 -1.11
CA ALA A 178 8.13 24.41 -1.97
C ALA A 178 7.08 23.95 -3.00
N LEU A 179 7.52 23.76 -4.24
CA LEU A 179 6.75 23.12 -5.29
C LEU A 179 7.21 21.66 -5.41
N LEU A 180 6.33 20.74 -5.09
CA LEU A 180 6.60 19.30 -5.17
C LEU A 180 6.10 18.73 -6.50
N SER A 181 6.89 17.84 -7.12
CA SER A 181 6.42 17.05 -8.26
C SER A 181 5.30 16.10 -7.82
N GLY A 182 4.50 15.57 -8.76
CA GLY A 182 3.42 14.63 -8.44
C GLY A 182 3.86 13.46 -7.55
N PRO A 183 4.91 12.68 -7.91
CA PRO A 183 5.41 11.59 -7.06
C PRO A 183 5.90 12.06 -5.69
N ALA A 184 6.60 13.21 -5.61
CA ALA A 184 7.05 13.76 -4.34
C ALA A 184 5.88 14.24 -3.47
N SER A 185 4.86 14.87 -4.07
CA SER A 185 3.62 15.25 -3.36
C SER A 185 2.89 14.04 -2.80
N GLY A 186 2.80 12.95 -3.59
CA GLY A 186 2.17 11.71 -3.15
C GLY A 186 2.84 11.12 -1.92
N VAL A 187 4.17 10.98 -1.93
CA VAL A 187 4.92 10.47 -0.78
C VAL A 187 4.81 11.42 0.41
N PHE A 188 5.00 12.73 0.19
CA PHE A 188 4.89 13.72 1.25
C PHE A 188 3.52 13.67 1.94
N PHE A 189 2.44 13.63 1.17
CA PHE A 189 1.08 13.58 1.74
C PHE A 189 0.80 12.25 2.44
N HIS A 190 1.33 11.14 1.91
CA HIS A 190 1.26 9.83 2.54
C HIS A 190 1.87 9.85 3.95
N GLU A 191 3.10 10.34 4.08
CA GLU A 191 3.84 10.33 5.34
C GLU A 191 3.29 11.33 6.38
N ILE A 192 2.94 12.55 5.95
CA ILE A 192 2.52 13.59 6.90
C ILE A 192 1.03 13.53 7.25
N PHE A 193 0.20 12.95 6.37
CA PHE A 193 -1.25 12.94 6.54
C PHE A 193 -1.82 11.52 6.54
N GLY A 194 -1.49 10.71 5.54
CA GLY A 194 -2.05 9.40 5.32
C GLY A 194 -2.05 8.51 6.56
N HIS A 195 -0.89 8.31 7.16
CA HIS A 195 -0.76 7.50 8.38
C HIS A 195 -1.54 8.03 9.58
N ARG A 196 -1.91 9.29 9.59
CA ARG A 196 -2.65 9.93 10.70
C ARG A 196 -4.16 9.76 10.61
N VAL A 197 -4.66 9.28 9.47
CA VAL A 197 -6.08 8.98 9.26
C VAL A 197 -6.39 7.48 9.22
N GLU A 198 -5.42 6.64 9.60
CA GLU A 198 -5.61 5.22 9.86
C GLU A 198 -6.34 5.03 11.20
N GLY A 199 -7.63 4.67 11.14
CA GLY A 199 -8.49 4.66 12.32
C GLY A 199 -8.02 3.77 13.46
N GLN A 200 -7.45 2.61 13.16
CA GLN A 200 -6.97 1.68 14.19
C GLN A 200 -5.85 2.25 15.07
N ARG A 201 -5.04 3.19 14.54
CA ARG A 201 -4.00 3.85 15.33
C ARG A 201 -4.57 4.64 16.49
N MET A 202 -5.84 5.03 16.39
CA MET A 202 -6.53 5.76 17.46
C MET A 202 -6.77 4.90 18.71
N LYS A 203 -6.64 3.58 18.62
CA LYS A 203 -6.71 2.66 19.78
C LYS A 203 -5.38 2.43 20.47
N SER A 204 -4.26 2.68 19.81
CA SER A 204 -2.92 2.39 20.33
C SER A 204 -2.27 3.64 20.89
N GLU A 205 -1.89 3.62 22.15
CA GLU A 205 -1.14 4.72 22.78
C GLU A 205 0.30 4.84 22.25
N SER A 206 0.83 3.75 21.68
CA SER A 206 2.17 3.74 21.08
C SER A 206 2.21 4.33 19.68
N ASP A 207 1.06 4.48 19.03
CA ASP A 207 0.94 5.05 17.69
C ASP A 207 0.62 6.55 17.74
N GLY A 208 0.93 7.25 16.65
CA GLY A 208 0.62 8.66 16.54
C GLY A 208 -0.89 8.93 16.48
N GLN A 209 -1.46 9.51 17.54
CA GLN A 209 -2.89 9.82 17.66
C GLN A 209 -3.22 11.28 17.32
N THR A 210 -2.49 11.88 16.37
CA THR A 210 -2.57 13.32 16.06
C THR A 210 -4.00 13.81 15.81
N PHE A 211 -4.81 13.03 15.13
CA PHE A 211 -6.16 13.42 14.73
C PHE A 211 -7.28 12.78 15.55
N LYS A 212 -6.98 12.05 16.61
CA LYS A 212 -7.96 11.30 17.40
C LYS A 212 -9.17 12.12 17.84
N LYS A 213 -8.96 13.37 18.23
CA LYS A 213 -10.00 14.30 18.74
C LYS A 213 -10.34 15.41 17.73
N MET A 214 -10.04 15.22 16.44
CA MET A 214 -10.16 16.27 15.43
C MET A 214 -11.29 16.06 14.42
N VAL A 215 -12.14 15.06 14.61
CA VAL A 215 -13.31 14.87 13.74
C VAL A 215 -14.21 16.10 13.84
N GLY A 216 -14.53 16.71 12.68
CA GLY A 216 -15.25 17.99 12.59
C GLY A 216 -14.40 19.25 12.68
N GLU A 217 -13.12 19.12 13.06
CA GLU A 217 -12.18 20.23 13.16
C GLU A 217 -11.34 20.41 11.90
N TYR A 218 -10.78 21.61 11.70
CA TYR A 218 -9.91 21.88 10.58
C TYR A 218 -8.54 21.19 10.74
N VAL A 219 -8.19 20.37 9.77
CA VAL A 219 -6.89 19.71 9.67
C VAL A 219 -6.12 20.13 8.42
N LEU A 220 -6.82 20.75 7.47
CA LEU A 220 -6.29 21.28 6.20
C LEU A 220 -6.97 22.63 5.88
N PRO A 221 -6.48 23.41 4.92
CA PRO A 221 -7.16 24.60 4.40
C PRO A 221 -8.61 24.31 3.98
N ALA A 222 -9.49 25.30 4.18
CA ALA A 222 -10.95 25.12 4.02
C ALA A 222 -11.40 24.82 2.57
N ASP A 223 -10.55 25.04 1.58
CA ASP A 223 -10.78 24.72 0.16
C ASP A 223 -10.27 23.33 -0.22
N MET A 224 -9.64 22.60 0.70
CA MET A 224 -9.13 21.26 0.44
C MET A 224 -10.15 20.17 0.78
N HIS A 225 -10.19 19.17 -0.11
CA HIS A 225 -10.91 17.92 0.07
C HIS A 225 -9.93 16.75 -0.08
N VAL A 226 -10.08 15.74 0.76
CA VAL A 226 -9.31 14.49 0.66
C VAL A 226 -10.27 13.32 0.71
N TYR A 227 -10.16 12.44 -0.25
CA TYR A 227 -10.89 11.18 -0.25
C TYR A 227 -9.95 10.01 -0.59
N ASP A 228 -10.28 8.85 -0.09
CA ASP A 228 -9.72 7.57 -0.50
C ASP A 228 -10.80 6.78 -1.24
N ASP A 229 -10.49 6.35 -2.45
CA ASP A 229 -11.44 5.61 -3.28
C ASP A 229 -10.79 4.38 -3.93
N PRO A 230 -10.78 3.25 -3.23
CA PRO A 230 -10.21 2.02 -3.76
C PRO A 230 -11.04 1.39 -4.89
N THR A 231 -12.20 1.96 -5.25
CA THR A 231 -13.03 1.47 -6.36
C THR A 231 -12.60 2.00 -7.72
N ILE A 232 -11.72 3.01 -7.75
CA ILE A 232 -11.16 3.57 -8.98
C ILE A 232 -10.02 2.67 -9.47
N ARG A 233 -10.24 2.01 -10.61
CA ARG A 233 -9.25 1.10 -11.20
C ARG A 233 -8.22 1.82 -12.06
N GLU A 234 -8.62 2.87 -12.76
CA GLU A 234 -7.81 3.59 -13.74
C GLU A 234 -8.00 5.09 -13.56
N TYR A 235 -6.92 5.86 -13.73
CA TYR A 235 -6.97 7.30 -13.77
C TYR A 235 -6.00 7.84 -14.82
N ALA A 236 -6.49 8.76 -15.67
CA ALA A 236 -5.72 9.37 -16.75
C ALA A 236 -5.02 8.36 -17.69
N GLY A 237 -5.62 7.18 -17.91
CA GLY A 237 -5.07 6.14 -18.78
C GLY A 237 -4.04 5.24 -18.10
N GLU A 238 -3.86 5.34 -16.79
CA GLU A 238 -2.95 4.48 -16.02
C GLU A 238 -3.72 3.62 -15.02
N ASP A 239 -3.38 2.34 -14.93
CA ASP A 239 -3.91 1.43 -13.93
C ASP A 239 -3.47 1.86 -12.52
N LEU A 240 -4.44 1.90 -11.60
CA LEU A 240 -4.17 2.24 -10.21
C LEU A 240 -4.00 0.99 -9.36
N ASN A 241 -2.78 0.76 -8.88
CA ASN A 241 -2.50 -0.36 -7.99
C ASN A 241 -3.23 -0.24 -6.61
N GLY A 242 -3.91 0.87 -6.32
CA GLY A 242 -4.79 1.09 -5.15
C GLY A 242 -6.16 0.45 -5.28
N PHE A 243 -6.57 0.07 -6.49
CA PHE A 243 -7.87 -0.54 -6.72
C PHE A 243 -7.99 -1.92 -6.08
N TYR A 244 -9.11 -2.17 -5.41
CA TYR A 244 -9.56 -3.49 -4.98
C TYR A 244 -11.08 -3.49 -4.79
N LYS A 245 -11.68 -4.67 -4.77
CA LYS A 245 -13.14 -4.85 -4.60
C LYS A 245 -13.51 -5.16 -3.15
N TYR A 246 -12.69 -5.95 -2.50
CA TYR A 246 -12.83 -6.35 -1.10
C TYR A 246 -11.48 -6.22 -0.43
N ASP A 247 -11.48 -5.71 0.78
CA ASP A 247 -10.28 -5.60 1.59
C ASP A 247 -9.81 -6.96 2.14
N ASP A 248 -8.74 -6.96 2.92
CA ASP A 248 -8.15 -8.20 3.46
C ASP A 248 -8.96 -8.82 4.61
N GLN A 249 -10.01 -8.14 5.07
CA GLN A 249 -10.98 -8.63 6.05
C GLN A 249 -12.34 -9.01 5.44
N GLY A 250 -12.44 -9.03 4.12
CA GLY A 250 -13.63 -9.41 3.36
C GLY A 250 -14.72 -8.35 3.34
N VAL A 251 -14.41 -7.12 3.69
CA VAL A 251 -15.33 -5.97 3.61
C VAL A 251 -15.24 -5.35 2.22
N LYS A 252 -16.40 -5.02 1.65
CA LYS A 252 -16.47 -4.36 0.35
C LYS A 252 -15.79 -2.99 0.40
N ALA A 253 -14.98 -2.71 -0.60
CA ALA A 253 -14.33 -1.42 -0.76
C ALA A 253 -15.35 -0.30 -1.00
N GLU A 254 -15.19 0.81 -0.30
CA GLU A 254 -16.04 2.00 -0.42
C GLU A 254 -15.17 3.26 -0.55
N ARG A 255 -15.69 4.29 -1.20
CA ARG A 255 -15.09 5.62 -1.15
C ARG A 255 -15.30 6.23 0.23
N VAL A 256 -14.26 6.80 0.79
CA VAL A 256 -14.29 7.54 2.05
C VAL A 256 -13.87 8.99 1.82
N ASP A 257 -14.74 9.93 2.13
CA ASP A 257 -14.42 11.35 2.13
C ASP A 257 -13.77 11.71 3.48
N VAL A 258 -12.44 11.61 3.53
CA VAL A 258 -11.64 11.76 4.75
C VAL A 258 -11.64 13.21 5.25
N VAL A 259 -11.51 14.18 4.34
CA VAL A 259 -11.58 15.60 4.64
C VAL A 259 -12.56 16.27 3.71
N VAL A 260 -13.48 17.03 4.28
CA VAL A 260 -14.47 17.83 3.55
C VAL A 260 -14.35 19.29 3.96
N ASN A 261 -14.09 20.17 2.98
CA ASN A 261 -13.90 21.60 3.24
C ASN A 261 -12.85 21.88 4.35
N GLY A 262 -11.72 21.16 4.31
CA GLY A 262 -10.62 21.27 5.27
C GLY A 262 -10.87 20.60 6.63
N LYS A 263 -12.08 20.11 6.91
CA LYS A 263 -12.44 19.45 8.17
C LYS A 263 -12.31 17.95 8.07
N LEU A 264 -11.71 17.34 9.08
CA LEU A 264 -11.67 15.88 9.19
C LEU A 264 -13.10 15.35 9.34
N ASN A 265 -13.49 14.48 8.44
CA ASN A 265 -14.83 13.91 8.42
C ASN A 265 -14.84 12.47 8.94
N GLU A 266 -13.94 11.65 8.46
CA GLU A 266 -13.92 10.21 8.73
C GLU A 266 -12.50 9.66 8.66
N PHE A 267 -12.23 8.60 9.43
CA PHE A 267 -11.01 7.83 9.32
C PHE A 267 -11.17 6.67 8.32
N LEU A 268 -10.06 6.14 7.83
CA LEU A 268 -10.03 4.90 7.10
C LEU A 268 -10.09 3.73 8.08
N MET A 269 -11.16 2.96 8.01
CA MET A 269 -11.53 2.01 9.04
C MET A 269 -11.37 0.56 8.57
N THR A 270 -10.67 -0.20 9.39
CA THR A 270 -10.69 -1.66 9.37
C THR A 270 -11.87 -2.17 10.19
N ARG A 271 -11.97 -3.47 10.43
CA ARG A 271 -12.95 -4.03 11.37
C ARG A 271 -12.61 -3.77 12.84
N THR A 272 -11.57 -2.99 13.11
CA THR A 272 -11.28 -2.48 14.46
C THR A 272 -11.98 -1.13 14.63
N PRO A 273 -13.10 -1.07 15.33
CA PRO A 273 -13.84 0.17 15.54
C PRO A 273 -13.12 1.09 16.53
N ILE A 274 -13.37 2.39 16.40
CA ILE A 274 -12.93 3.41 17.34
C ILE A 274 -14.13 4.20 17.86
N ASP A 275 -13.94 4.98 18.92
CA ASP A 275 -15.01 5.82 19.45
C ASP A 275 -15.53 6.79 18.37
N GLY A 276 -16.85 6.84 18.24
CA GLY A 276 -17.52 7.63 17.19
C GLY A 276 -17.55 7.00 15.79
N GLN A 277 -16.75 5.96 15.51
CA GLN A 277 -16.73 5.25 14.21
C GLN A 277 -16.78 3.72 14.40
N PRO A 278 -17.98 3.16 14.53
CA PRO A 278 -18.17 1.78 14.95
C PRO A 278 -18.02 0.75 13.82
N ARG A 279 -17.88 1.17 12.56
CA ARG A 279 -17.91 0.27 11.39
C ARG A 279 -16.65 0.37 10.56
N SER A 280 -16.30 -0.76 9.93
CA SER A 280 -15.35 -0.76 8.82
C SER A 280 -15.95 -0.06 7.59
N ASN A 281 -15.10 0.64 6.84
CA ASN A 281 -15.41 1.21 5.53
C ASN A 281 -14.57 0.56 4.42
N GLY A 282 -14.12 -0.70 4.65
CA GLY A 282 -13.46 -1.49 3.62
C GLY A 282 -12.01 -1.10 3.34
N HIS A 283 -11.29 -0.57 4.33
CA HIS A 283 -9.91 -0.10 4.16
C HIS A 283 -8.86 -0.94 4.89
N ALA A 284 -9.18 -2.19 5.24
CA ALA A 284 -8.20 -3.15 5.75
C ALA A 284 -7.37 -3.75 4.60
N ARG A 285 -6.52 -2.95 3.95
CA ARG A 285 -5.79 -3.36 2.76
C ARG A 285 -4.29 -3.20 2.93
N ALA A 286 -3.54 -4.29 2.80
CA ALA A 286 -2.08 -4.26 2.68
C ALA A 286 -1.65 -4.38 1.22
N ILE A 287 -0.54 -3.73 0.86
CA ILE A 287 0.05 -3.82 -0.49
C ILE A 287 1.31 -4.68 -0.44
N GLY A 288 1.44 -5.51 -1.50
CA GLY A 288 2.60 -6.34 -1.74
C GLY A 288 2.40 -7.79 -1.28
N TYR A 289 3.26 -8.67 -1.81
CA TYR A 289 3.36 -10.03 -1.32
C TYR A 289 4.01 -10.02 0.05
N ILE A 290 3.28 -10.42 1.03
CA ILE A 290 3.79 -10.56 2.38
C ILE A 290 3.86 -12.07 2.67
N PRO A 291 5.07 -12.61 2.85
CA PRO A 291 5.21 -14.01 3.25
C PRO A 291 4.40 -14.30 4.52
N PRO A 292 3.76 -15.47 4.62
CA PRO A 292 2.88 -15.81 5.76
C PRO A 292 3.49 -15.60 7.15
N HIS A 293 4.81 -15.75 7.28
CA HIS A 293 5.52 -15.58 8.55
C HIS A 293 5.67 -14.11 9.00
N TYR A 294 5.43 -13.12 8.12
CA TYR A 294 5.40 -11.71 8.50
C TYR A 294 4.01 -11.23 8.92
N VAL A 295 2.98 -12.06 8.77
CA VAL A 295 1.61 -11.70 9.16
C VAL A 295 1.49 -11.45 10.67
N GLU A 296 2.39 -12.00 11.48
CA GLU A 296 2.33 -11.90 12.93
C GLU A 296 2.69 -10.53 13.51
N LYS A 297 3.55 -9.78 12.84
CA LYS A 297 4.09 -8.52 13.39
C LYS A 297 3.31 -7.26 13.05
N SER A 298 2.32 -7.31 12.18
CA SER A 298 1.83 -6.08 11.59
C SER A 298 0.37 -6.08 11.13
N GLN A 299 -0.53 -6.74 11.84
CA GLN A 299 -1.96 -6.47 11.59
C GLN A 299 -2.30 -5.01 11.89
N SER A 300 -1.57 -4.35 12.79
CA SER A 300 -1.70 -2.91 13.05
C SER A 300 -0.96 -2.03 12.03
N GLU A 301 0.14 -2.50 11.44
CA GLU A 301 0.94 -1.72 10.49
C GLU A 301 0.52 -1.91 9.03
N ARG A 302 -0.44 -2.78 8.74
CA ARG A 302 -0.81 -3.21 7.38
C ARG A 302 -2.17 -2.77 6.92
N SER A 303 -2.99 -2.27 7.79
CA SER A 303 -4.22 -1.65 7.42
C SER A 303 -3.92 -0.25 6.91
N ASN A 304 -4.40 0.05 5.73
CA ASN A 304 -4.42 1.39 5.16
C ASN A 304 -3.13 1.84 4.49
N PHE A 305 -2.76 1.19 3.40
CA PHE A 305 -1.86 1.82 2.44
C PHE A 305 -2.67 2.81 1.61
N PHE A 306 -2.52 4.09 1.92
CA PHE A 306 -3.10 5.17 1.16
C PHE A 306 -2.47 5.30 -0.20
N ARG A 307 -3.29 5.55 -1.18
CA ARG A 307 -2.87 6.06 -2.45
C ARG A 307 -3.68 7.29 -2.73
N PHE A 308 -3.02 8.41 -2.53
CA PHE A 308 -3.55 9.66 -3.03
C PHE A 308 -3.36 9.67 -4.54
N LEU A 309 -4.46 9.87 -5.26
CA LEU A 309 -4.47 10.33 -6.62
C LEU A 309 -4.25 11.84 -6.57
N PHE A 310 -3.12 12.28 -7.06
CA PHE A 310 -2.84 13.68 -7.38
C PHE A 310 -2.70 13.83 -8.87
#